data_b8e8fa3f038fb40741b60c3ad867404e
#
_entry.id   b8e8fa3f038fb40741b60c3ad867404e
#
_cell.length_a   1.000
_cell.length_b   1.000
_cell.length_c   1.000
_cell.angle_alpha   90.00
_cell.angle_beta   90.00
_cell.angle_gamma   90.00
#
_symmetry.space_group_name_H-M   'P 1'
#
loop_
_entity.id
_entity.type
_entity.pdbx_description
1 polymer ?
#
loop_
_entity_poly.entity_id
_entity_poly.type
_entity_poly.pdbx_seq_one_letter_code
_entity_poly.pdbx_strand_id
1 'polypeptide(L)'
;LAKSPVGWTVADFLKLQRNVRSKPWEELRETVRSLTPTAESQVALNLLRVWDGNVSPDSPMPAVFELFVAEMSCRIARAKAPNSWKEAVGGDGTGPMAHNLFSDRRVEHLVRLVHAKPDGWFTTGWEAEMTAALEAAVETLTRTRGPAPRWWTWGDARPLVLRHTVLGKSRLLGAIFNRGPVPCGGDQNTVS
;
A
#
# COMPACT_ATOMS: atom_id res chain seq x y z
N LEU A 1 -13.79 -16.61 -9.32
CA LEU A 1 -15.03 -17.26 -8.83
C LEU A 1 -15.76 -18.07 -9.91
N ALA A 2 -15.50 -17.83 -11.19
CA ALA A 2 -16.28 -18.36 -12.31
C ALA A 2 -15.98 -19.83 -12.73
N LYS A 3 -15.15 -20.56 -12.02
CA LYS A 3 -14.69 -21.91 -12.47
C LYS A 3 -14.65 -22.99 -11.37
N SER A 4 -15.48 -22.92 -10.34
CA SER A 4 -15.62 -24.08 -9.45
C SER A 4 -16.86 -24.88 -9.86
N PRO A 5 -16.72 -26.05 -10.48
CA PRO A 5 -17.86 -26.91 -10.86
C PRO A 5 -18.46 -27.66 -9.67
N VAL A 6 -17.83 -27.57 -8.51
CA VAL A 6 -18.29 -28.20 -7.26
C VAL A 6 -18.55 -27.11 -6.23
N GLY A 7 -19.63 -27.22 -5.46
CA GLY A 7 -20.01 -26.22 -4.46
C GLY A 7 -18.89 -25.92 -3.47
N TRP A 8 -18.79 -24.67 -3.05
CA TRP A 8 -17.81 -24.19 -2.06
C TRP A 8 -18.03 -24.86 -0.71
N THR A 9 -16.95 -25.31 -0.09
CA THR A 9 -16.94 -25.81 1.29
C THR A 9 -16.64 -24.69 2.29
N VAL A 10 -16.92 -24.91 3.57
CA VAL A 10 -16.53 -23.99 4.65
C VAL A 10 -15.01 -23.75 4.66
N ALA A 11 -14.22 -24.79 4.37
CA ALA A 11 -12.76 -24.69 4.28
C ALA A 11 -12.32 -23.76 3.15
N ASP A 12 -13.00 -23.75 2.01
CA ASP A 12 -12.71 -22.86 0.89
C ASP A 12 -13.01 -21.41 1.25
N PHE A 13 -14.11 -21.14 1.95
CA PHE A 13 -14.42 -19.81 2.46
C PHE A 13 -13.39 -19.32 3.48
N LEU A 14 -12.97 -20.17 4.42
CA LEU A 14 -11.92 -19.83 5.38
C LEU A 14 -10.58 -19.53 4.69
N LYS A 15 -10.22 -20.31 3.66
CA LYS A 15 -9.04 -20.06 2.85
C LYS A 15 -9.12 -18.74 2.10
N LEU A 16 -10.28 -18.41 1.54
CA LEU A 16 -10.53 -17.15 0.85
C LEU A 16 -10.43 -15.96 1.81
N GLN A 17 -11.05 -16.05 2.98
CA GLN A 17 -11.00 -14.99 4.00
C GLN A 17 -9.59 -14.73 4.54
N ARG A 18 -8.73 -15.75 4.55
CA ARG A 18 -7.33 -15.63 4.97
C ARG A 18 -6.37 -15.29 3.84
N ASN A 19 -6.89 -15.03 2.65
CA ASN A 19 -6.07 -14.69 1.50
C ASN A 19 -5.62 -13.22 1.58
N VAL A 20 -4.36 -13.02 1.89
CA VAL A 20 -3.71 -11.71 2.01
C VAL A 20 -2.81 -11.39 0.80
N ARG A 21 -3.10 -11.93 -0.37
CA ARG A 21 -2.36 -11.61 -1.60
C ARG A 21 -2.76 -10.26 -2.17
N SER A 22 -1.79 -9.41 -2.41
CA SER A 22 -1.99 -8.10 -3.03
C SER A 22 -2.25 -8.24 -4.53
N LYS A 23 -3.49 -7.93 -4.95
CA LYS A 23 -3.86 -7.89 -6.37
C LYS A 23 -3.15 -6.76 -7.13
N PRO A 24 -3.02 -5.54 -6.57
CA PRO A 24 -2.24 -4.49 -7.22
C PRO A 24 -0.78 -4.89 -7.49
N TRP A 25 -0.17 -5.67 -6.59
CA TRP A 25 1.16 -6.20 -6.83
C TRP A 25 1.19 -7.19 -8.01
N GLU A 26 0.24 -8.11 -8.09
CA GLU A 26 0.16 -9.06 -9.21
C GLU A 26 0.13 -8.34 -10.57
N GLU A 27 -0.56 -7.19 -10.64
CA GLU A 27 -0.66 -6.38 -11.85
C GLU A 27 0.60 -5.52 -12.11
N LEU A 28 1.19 -4.93 -11.08
CA LEU A 28 2.27 -3.96 -11.23
C LEU A 28 3.67 -4.53 -11.12
N ARG A 29 3.84 -5.77 -10.67
CA ARG A 29 5.14 -6.36 -10.30
C ARG A 29 6.18 -6.27 -11.42
N GLU A 30 5.80 -6.54 -12.66
CA GLU A 30 6.76 -6.52 -13.77
C GLU A 30 7.23 -5.08 -14.07
N THR A 31 6.33 -4.12 -14.02
CA THR A 31 6.64 -2.70 -14.18
C THR A 31 7.54 -2.20 -13.04
N VAL A 32 7.24 -2.58 -11.79
CA VAL A 32 8.04 -2.16 -10.63
C VAL A 32 9.43 -2.82 -10.66
N ARG A 33 9.51 -4.09 -11.02
CA ARG A 33 10.78 -4.84 -11.11
C ARG A 33 11.74 -4.30 -12.17
N SER A 34 11.22 -3.63 -13.20
CA SER A 34 12.01 -3.03 -14.27
C SER A 34 12.58 -1.65 -13.94
N LEU A 35 12.21 -1.06 -12.82
CA LEU A 35 12.70 0.26 -12.40
C LEU A 35 14.22 0.24 -12.12
N THR A 36 14.85 1.39 -12.31
CA THR A 36 16.29 1.62 -12.09
C THR A 36 16.48 2.74 -11.06
N PRO A 37 16.27 2.47 -9.78
CA PRO A 37 16.41 3.49 -8.74
C PRO A 37 17.87 3.75 -8.40
N THR A 38 18.11 4.80 -7.60
CA THR A 38 19.42 5.09 -7.00
C THR A 38 19.93 3.93 -6.14
N ALA A 39 21.22 3.93 -5.82
CA ALA A 39 21.85 2.89 -5.00
C ALA A 39 21.17 2.72 -3.63
N GLU A 40 20.70 3.82 -3.03
CA GLU A 40 20.00 3.81 -1.73
C GLU A 40 18.65 3.05 -1.79
N SER A 41 17.93 3.19 -2.89
CA SER A 41 16.64 2.54 -3.10
C SER A 41 16.74 1.16 -3.74
N GLN A 42 17.94 0.76 -4.21
CA GLN A 42 18.17 -0.53 -4.84
C GLN A 42 17.86 -1.70 -3.89
N VAL A 43 18.11 -1.54 -2.59
CA VAL A 43 17.79 -2.56 -1.60
C VAL A 43 16.29 -2.85 -1.55
N ALA A 44 15.46 -1.82 -1.61
CA ALA A 44 14.00 -1.98 -1.64
C ALA A 44 13.51 -2.66 -2.93
N LEU A 45 14.09 -2.29 -4.07
CA LEU A 45 13.78 -2.96 -5.33
C LEU A 45 14.18 -4.44 -5.30
N ASN A 46 15.32 -4.78 -4.72
CA ASN A 46 15.74 -6.17 -4.57
C ASN A 46 14.79 -6.99 -3.69
N LEU A 47 14.24 -6.39 -2.63
CA LEU A 47 13.18 -7.00 -1.83
C LEU A 47 11.91 -7.24 -2.67
N LEU A 48 11.46 -6.24 -3.43
CA LEU A 48 10.29 -6.36 -4.28
C LEU A 48 10.47 -7.38 -5.41
N ARG A 49 11.69 -7.55 -5.93
CA ARG A 49 11.97 -8.56 -6.98
C ARG A 49 11.70 -10.00 -6.55
N VAL A 50 11.88 -10.30 -5.26
CA VAL A 50 11.66 -11.65 -4.71
C VAL A 50 10.32 -11.79 -3.99
N TRP A 51 9.55 -10.71 -3.90
CA TRP A 51 8.26 -10.75 -3.22
C TRP A 51 7.20 -11.53 -4.00
N ASP A 52 6.52 -12.42 -3.32
CA ASP A 52 5.45 -13.27 -3.86
C ASP A 52 4.06 -12.59 -3.87
N GLY A 53 3.96 -11.38 -3.29
CA GLY A 53 2.71 -10.62 -3.17
C GLY A 53 1.91 -10.94 -1.91
N ASN A 54 2.45 -11.75 -1.00
CA ASN A 54 1.78 -12.06 0.27
C ASN A 54 2.00 -10.92 1.28
N VAL A 55 0.92 -10.32 1.76
CA VAL A 55 0.96 -9.19 2.72
C VAL A 55 1.06 -9.74 4.15
N SER A 56 2.23 -10.32 4.46
CA SER A 56 2.54 -10.83 5.80
C SER A 56 2.92 -9.68 6.75
N PRO A 57 2.50 -9.72 8.02
CA PRO A 57 2.85 -8.68 9.00
C PRO A 57 4.36 -8.57 9.24
N ASP A 58 5.11 -9.66 9.13
CA ASP A 58 6.56 -9.68 9.39
C ASP A 58 7.40 -9.30 8.16
N SER A 59 6.75 -9.09 7.01
CA SER A 59 7.42 -8.78 5.75
C SER A 59 7.62 -7.27 5.56
N PRO A 60 8.81 -6.82 5.09
CA PRO A 60 9.03 -5.43 4.72
C PRO A 60 8.47 -5.07 3.34
N MET A 61 8.31 -6.04 2.44
CA MET A 61 7.94 -5.80 1.06
C MET A 61 6.58 -5.11 0.90
N PRO A 62 5.52 -5.50 1.65
CA PRO A 62 4.24 -4.80 1.57
C PRO A 62 4.36 -3.32 1.95
N ALA A 63 5.15 -2.97 2.97
CA ALA A 63 5.31 -1.58 3.39
C ALA A 63 5.96 -0.73 2.29
N VAL A 64 6.98 -1.27 1.62
CA VAL A 64 7.63 -0.59 0.48
C VAL A 64 6.63 -0.40 -0.67
N PHE A 65 5.90 -1.45 -1.04
CA PHE A 65 4.98 -1.41 -2.16
C PHE A 65 3.78 -0.48 -1.91
N GLU A 66 3.18 -0.55 -0.72
CA GLU A 66 2.02 0.30 -0.39
C GLU A 66 2.39 1.79 -0.32
N LEU A 67 3.58 2.12 0.19
CA LEU A 67 4.08 3.50 0.14
C LEU A 67 4.40 3.95 -1.29
N PHE A 68 4.95 3.07 -2.13
CA PHE A 68 5.12 3.35 -3.55
C PHE A 68 3.77 3.66 -4.23
N VAL A 69 2.75 2.84 -3.99
CA VAL A 69 1.39 3.04 -4.53
C VAL A 69 0.78 4.36 -4.03
N ALA A 70 0.95 4.68 -2.75
CA ALA A 70 0.47 5.93 -2.17
C ALA A 70 1.16 7.14 -2.80
N GLU A 71 2.48 7.10 -2.95
CA GLU A 71 3.26 8.20 -3.55
C GLU A 71 2.92 8.37 -5.03
N MET A 72 2.80 7.27 -5.80
CA MET A 72 2.36 7.34 -7.19
C MET A 72 0.96 7.95 -7.32
N SER A 73 0.04 7.61 -6.41
CA SER A 73 -1.29 8.22 -6.38
C SER A 73 -1.22 9.73 -6.17
N CYS A 74 -0.35 10.20 -5.27
CA CYS A 74 -0.13 11.63 -5.04
C CYS A 74 0.47 12.32 -6.27
N ARG A 75 1.44 11.71 -6.94
CA ARG A 75 2.08 12.24 -8.16
C ARG A 75 1.09 12.37 -9.30
N ILE A 76 0.30 11.33 -9.54
CA ILE A 76 -0.79 11.32 -10.54
C ILE A 76 -1.81 12.44 -10.24
N ALA A 77 -2.24 12.56 -8.99
CA ALA A 77 -3.18 13.60 -8.59
C ALA A 77 -2.61 15.01 -8.78
N ARG A 78 -1.37 15.25 -8.38
CA ARG A 78 -0.69 16.55 -8.58
C ARG A 78 -0.55 16.90 -10.06
N ALA A 79 -0.28 15.93 -10.92
CA ALA A 79 -0.14 16.17 -12.35
C ALA A 79 -1.44 16.66 -13.01
N LYS A 80 -2.61 16.25 -12.53
CA LYS A 80 -3.91 16.58 -13.15
C LYS A 80 -4.81 17.49 -12.31
N ALA A 81 -4.58 17.56 -11.02
CA ALA A 81 -5.34 18.39 -10.08
C ALA A 81 -4.41 19.11 -9.10
N PRO A 82 -3.47 19.97 -9.57
CA PRO A 82 -2.42 20.54 -8.71
C PRO A 82 -2.97 21.33 -7.52
N ASN A 83 -4.15 21.94 -7.65
CA ASN A 83 -4.78 22.75 -6.61
C ASN A 83 -5.68 21.93 -5.67
N SER A 84 -6.05 20.71 -6.02
CA SER A 84 -6.98 19.83 -5.27
C SER A 84 -6.49 18.38 -5.20
N TRP A 85 -5.19 18.17 -5.35
CA TRP A 85 -4.63 16.82 -5.28
C TRP A 85 -4.84 16.15 -3.92
N LYS A 86 -4.85 16.93 -2.84
CA LYS A 86 -5.08 16.41 -1.48
C LYS A 86 -6.45 15.78 -1.34
N GLU A 87 -7.48 16.47 -1.83
CA GLU A 87 -8.85 15.97 -1.86
C GLU A 87 -8.97 14.74 -2.77
N ALA A 88 -8.28 14.74 -3.91
CA ALA A 88 -8.27 13.61 -4.84
C ALA A 88 -7.65 12.34 -4.25
N VAL A 89 -6.69 12.48 -3.31
CA VAL A 89 -6.10 11.32 -2.62
C VAL A 89 -6.72 11.06 -1.24
N GLY A 90 -7.74 11.81 -0.86
CA GLY A 90 -8.45 11.62 0.40
C GLY A 90 -7.74 12.20 1.64
N GLY A 91 -6.86 13.18 1.46
CA GLY A 91 -6.15 13.88 2.55
C GLY A 91 -4.79 14.40 2.12
N ASP A 92 -3.98 14.83 3.07
CA ASP A 92 -2.64 15.39 2.86
C ASP A 92 -1.57 14.34 2.49
N GLY A 93 -1.95 13.07 2.34
CA GLY A 93 -1.06 11.99 1.93
C GLY A 93 -0.01 11.58 2.98
N THR A 94 -0.05 12.13 4.19
CA THR A 94 0.94 11.86 5.24
C THR A 94 0.56 10.74 6.18
N GLY A 95 -0.64 10.18 6.06
CA GLY A 95 -1.13 9.11 6.92
C GLY A 95 -1.54 7.86 6.14
N PRO A 96 -1.64 6.73 6.79
CA PRO A 96 -2.31 5.57 6.23
C PRO A 96 -3.79 5.90 6.12
N MET A 97 -4.15 6.56 5.02
CA MET A 97 -5.46 6.63 4.43
C MET A 97 -6.59 7.29 5.20
N ALA A 98 -6.93 8.48 4.79
CA ALA A 98 -8.30 8.92 4.89
C ALA A 98 -9.18 7.95 4.09
N HIS A 99 -9.95 7.11 4.78
CA HIS A 99 -10.93 6.25 4.16
C HIS A 99 -12.07 7.10 3.60
N ASN A 100 -12.08 7.28 2.30
CA ASN A 100 -13.28 7.71 1.59
C ASN A 100 -13.52 6.77 0.41
N LEU A 101 -14.73 6.78 -0.12
CA LEU A 101 -15.14 5.91 -1.24
C LEU A 101 -14.29 6.11 -2.51
N PHE A 102 -13.57 7.22 -2.63
CA PHE A 102 -12.66 7.48 -3.74
C PHE A 102 -11.31 6.80 -3.54
N SER A 103 -10.85 6.65 -2.29
CA SER A 103 -9.57 5.99 -2.02
C SER A 103 -9.60 4.51 -2.40
N ASP A 104 -10.73 3.83 -2.21
CA ASP A 104 -10.88 2.40 -2.49
C ASP A 104 -10.81 2.07 -3.99
N ARG A 105 -11.24 3.01 -4.84
CA ARG A 105 -11.18 2.85 -6.31
C ARG A 105 -9.89 3.37 -6.94
N ARG A 106 -9.09 4.06 -6.16
CA ARG A 106 -7.89 4.73 -6.65
C ARG A 106 -6.84 3.76 -7.17
N VAL A 107 -6.65 2.64 -6.49
CA VAL A 107 -5.62 1.67 -6.86
C VAL A 107 -5.90 1.02 -8.22
N GLU A 108 -7.15 0.67 -8.53
CA GLU A 108 -7.52 0.16 -9.84
C GLU A 108 -7.24 1.18 -10.96
N HIS A 109 -7.58 2.44 -10.70
CA HIS A 109 -7.32 3.51 -11.66
C HIS A 109 -5.81 3.75 -11.85
N LEU A 110 -5.04 3.72 -10.75
CA LEU A 110 -3.59 3.81 -10.79
C LEU A 110 -2.98 2.68 -11.63
N VAL A 111 -3.40 1.43 -11.42
CA VAL A 111 -2.92 0.27 -12.19
C VAL A 111 -3.16 0.49 -13.68
N ARG A 112 -4.37 0.92 -14.07
CA ARG A 112 -4.68 1.22 -15.47
C ARG A 112 -3.79 2.31 -16.05
N LEU A 113 -3.55 3.39 -15.32
CA LEU A 113 -2.71 4.49 -15.76
C LEU A 113 -1.23 4.09 -15.90
N VAL A 114 -0.72 3.31 -14.95
CA VAL A 114 0.67 2.80 -15.00
C VAL A 114 0.88 1.86 -16.19
N HIS A 115 -0.11 1.06 -16.55
CA HIS A 115 -0.04 0.23 -17.75
C HIS A 115 -0.17 1.03 -19.04
N ALA A 116 -1.11 1.96 -19.09
CA ALA A 116 -1.37 2.76 -20.29
C ALA A 116 -0.31 3.84 -20.56
N LYS A 117 0.33 4.36 -19.51
CA LYS A 117 1.35 5.42 -19.55
C LYS A 117 0.96 6.56 -20.51
N PRO A 118 -0.24 7.14 -20.40
CA PRO A 118 -0.72 8.12 -21.37
C PRO A 118 0.20 9.34 -21.44
N ASP A 119 0.39 9.87 -22.63
CA ASP A 119 1.24 11.05 -22.88
C ASP A 119 0.72 12.31 -22.17
N GLY A 120 1.61 13.24 -21.89
CA GLY A 120 1.27 14.55 -21.32
C GLY A 120 0.81 14.52 -19.85
N TRP A 121 1.08 13.42 -19.12
CA TRP A 121 0.85 13.36 -17.69
C TRP A 121 2.04 13.89 -16.88
N PHE A 122 3.24 13.51 -17.28
CA PHE A 122 4.48 13.89 -16.61
C PHE A 122 5.48 14.43 -17.62
N THR A 123 6.14 15.52 -17.29
CA THR A 123 7.22 16.11 -18.10
C THR A 123 8.47 15.26 -18.11
N THR A 124 8.72 14.55 -17.01
CA THR A 124 9.85 13.64 -16.79
C THR A 124 9.60 12.23 -17.32
N GLY A 125 8.36 11.92 -17.66
CA GLY A 125 7.91 10.59 -18.09
C GLY A 125 7.54 9.66 -16.93
N TRP A 126 6.77 8.62 -17.25
CA TRP A 126 6.23 7.68 -16.27
C TRP A 126 7.29 6.92 -15.48
N GLU A 127 8.37 6.50 -16.13
CA GLU A 127 9.43 5.70 -15.48
C GLU A 127 10.22 6.51 -14.45
N ALA A 128 10.52 7.77 -14.76
CA ALA A 128 11.15 8.68 -13.83
C ALA A 128 10.26 8.94 -12.60
N GLU A 129 8.96 9.14 -12.81
CA GLU A 129 8.03 9.37 -11.71
C GLU A 129 7.82 8.10 -10.85
N MET A 130 7.76 6.92 -11.45
CA MET A 130 7.69 5.66 -10.69
C MET A 130 8.98 5.42 -9.89
N THR A 131 10.14 5.69 -10.48
CA THR A 131 11.41 5.61 -9.78
C THR A 131 11.45 6.56 -8.60
N ALA A 132 11.09 7.82 -8.81
CA ALA A 132 11.02 8.81 -7.74
C ALA A 132 9.97 8.48 -6.66
N ALA A 133 8.88 7.79 -7.02
CA ALA A 133 7.91 7.30 -6.04
C ALA A 133 8.48 6.16 -5.17
N LEU A 134 9.27 5.26 -5.75
CA LEU A 134 9.96 4.22 -5.00
C LEU A 134 11.01 4.81 -4.05
N GLU A 135 11.76 5.80 -4.49
CA GLU A 135 12.73 6.52 -3.68
C GLU A 135 12.08 7.25 -2.50
N ALA A 136 10.97 7.94 -2.74
CA ALA A 136 10.19 8.60 -1.68
C ALA A 136 9.61 7.60 -0.66
N ALA A 137 9.21 6.41 -1.10
CA ALA A 137 8.77 5.34 -0.20
C ALA A 137 9.92 4.88 0.72
N VAL A 138 11.11 4.67 0.17
CA VAL A 138 12.30 4.28 0.92
C VAL A 138 12.73 5.38 1.89
N GLU A 139 12.75 6.63 1.46
CA GLU A 139 13.03 7.77 2.33
C GLU A 139 12.06 7.83 3.52
N THR A 140 10.77 7.64 3.26
CA THR A 140 9.74 7.64 4.30
C THR A 140 9.96 6.51 5.30
N LEU A 141 10.25 5.28 4.83
CA LEU A 141 10.56 4.15 5.72
C LEU A 141 11.83 4.39 6.52
N THR A 142 12.87 4.85 5.87
CA THR A 142 14.16 5.17 6.53
C THR A 142 13.97 6.20 7.63
N ARG A 143 13.25 7.27 7.36
CA ARG A 143 12.98 8.35 8.33
C ARG A 143 12.10 7.89 9.49
N THR A 144 11.09 7.05 9.24
CA THR A 144 10.09 6.68 10.25
C THR A 144 10.44 5.41 11.02
N ARG A 145 11.20 4.52 10.41
CA ARG A 145 11.53 3.17 10.94
C ARG A 145 13.03 2.92 11.09
N GLY A 146 13.87 3.75 10.45
CA GLY A 146 15.30 3.59 10.41
C GLY A 146 15.81 2.94 9.10
N PRO A 147 17.14 2.94 8.89
CA PRO A 147 17.72 2.60 7.58
C PRO A 147 17.72 1.09 7.25
N ALA A 148 17.51 0.22 8.23
CA ALA A 148 17.60 -1.21 8.00
C ALA A 148 16.23 -1.79 7.55
N PRO A 149 16.14 -2.45 6.38
CA PRO A 149 14.89 -3.01 5.86
C PRO A 149 14.19 -3.98 6.80
N ARG A 150 14.89 -4.67 7.68
CA ARG A 150 14.30 -5.55 8.70
C ARG A 150 13.35 -4.83 9.67
N TRP A 151 13.41 -3.48 9.74
CA TRP A 151 12.53 -2.67 10.58
C TRP A 151 11.31 -2.14 9.83
N TRP A 152 11.21 -2.41 8.53
CA TRP A 152 10.12 -1.93 7.67
C TRP A 152 8.93 -2.90 7.65
N THR A 153 8.77 -3.73 8.67
CA THR A 153 7.72 -4.74 8.72
C THR A 153 6.33 -4.12 8.54
N TRP A 154 5.50 -4.81 7.78
CA TRP A 154 4.13 -4.34 7.48
C TRP A 154 3.30 -4.15 8.73
N GLY A 155 3.34 -5.14 9.65
CA GLY A 155 2.59 -5.11 10.90
C GLY A 155 2.95 -3.92 11.80
N ASP A 156 4.21 -3.48 11.80
CA ASP A 156 4.63 -2.28 12.52
C ASP A 156 4.29 -1.01 11.76
N ALA A 157 4.41 -1.03 10.42
CA ALA A 157 4.06 0.12 9.58
C ALA A 157 2.55 0.40 9.64
N ARG A 158 1.72 -0.64 9.73
CA ARG A 158 0.27 -0.54 9.77
C ARG A 158 -0.37 -1.50 10.78
N PRO A 159 -0.18 -1.26 12.08
CA PRO A 159 -0.80 -2.09 13.10
C PRO A 159 -2.31 -1.90 13.14
N LEU A 160 -3.03 -2.98 13.43
CA LEU A 160 -4.46 -2.92 13.71
C LEU A 160 -4.71 -2.30 15.07
N VAL A 161 -5.52 -1.25 15.11
CA VAL A 161 -5.98 -0.61 16.35
C VAL A 161 -7.50 -0.59 16.35
N LEU A 162 -8.10 -1.37 17.23
CA LEU A 162 -9.55 -1.37 17.43
C LEU A 162 -9.90 -0.34 18.52
N ARG A 163 -10.47 0.77 18.09
CA ARG A 163 -10.89 1.85 19.00
C ARG A 163 -12.36 1.70 19.35
N HIS A 164 -12.68 1.71 20.65
CA HIS A 164 -14.05 1.76 21.09
C HIS A 164 -14.68 3.12 20.67
N THR A 165 -15.80 3.06 19.98
CA THR A 165 -16.41 4.23 19.31
C THR A 165 -16.68 5.43 20.22
N VAL A 166 -17.08 5.18 21.46
CA VAL A 166 -17.42 6.23 22.46
C VAL A 166 -16.26 6.38 23.44
N LEU A 167 -15.92 5.32 24.18
CA LEU A 167 -14.98 5.37 25.30
C LEU A 167 -13.52 5.48 24.84
N GLY A 168 -13.21 5.02 23.63
CA GLY A 168 -11.86 5.04 23.07
C GLY A 168 -11.29 6.43 22.80
N LYS A 169 -12.14 7.48 22.80
CA LYS A 169 -11.72 8.88 22.67
C LYS A 169 -11.13 9.47 23.95
N SER A 170 -11.49 8.91 25.10
CA SER A 170 -10.94 9.32 26.41
C SER A 170 -9.54 8.70 26.61
N ARG A 171 -8.56 9.50 27.09
CA ARG A 171 -7.21 8.98 27.40
C ARG A 171 -7.23 7.85 28.41
N LEU A 172 -8.04 7.97 29.45
CA LEU A 172 -8.12 6.96 30.54
C LEU A 172 -8.93 5.74 30.09
N LEU A 173 -10.14 5.95 29.57
CA LEU A 173 -11.01 4.85 29.15
C LEU A 173 -10.49 4.16 27.87
N GLY A 174 -9.86 4.92 26.99
CA GLY A 174 -9.22 4.36 25.79
C GLY A 174 -8.13 3.35 26.10
N ALA A 175 -7.37 3.54 27.16
CA ALA A 175 -6.36 2.57 27.62
C ALA A 175 -6.99 1.22 28.06
N ILE A 176 -8.24 1.22 28.50
CA ILE A 176 -8.96 0.04 28.95
C ILE A 176 -9.75 -0.61 27.79
N PHE A 177 -10.43 0.20 26.98
CA PHE A 177 -11.40 -0.27 26.00
C PHE A 177 -10.87 -0.38 24.55
N ASN A 178 -9.77 0.29 24.22
CA ASN A 178 -9.11 0.06 22.93
C ASN A 178 -8.31 -1.25 22.96
N ARG A 179 -8.15 -1.86 21.80
CA ARG A 179 -7.29 -3.04 21.60
C ARG A 179 -6.27 -2.76 20.50
N GLY A 180 -5.06 -3.24 20.70
CA GLY A 180 -3.92 -2.99 19.81
C GLY A 180 -2.96 -1.93 20.38
N PRO A 181 -1.93 -1.56 19.63
CA PRO A 181 -1.63 -2.02 18.27
C PRO A 181 -1.30 -3.51 18.18
N VAL A 182 -1.81 -4.20 17.17
CA VAL A 182 -1.49 -5.61 16.89
C VAL A 182 -0.98 -5.71 15.44
N PRO A 183 0.18 -6.33 15.19
CA PRO A 183 0.63 -6.62 13.84
C PRO A 183 -0.42 -7.46 13.10
N CYS A 184 -0.84 -7.01 11.93
CA CYS A 184 -1.85 -7.68 11.13
C CYS A 184 -1.40 -7.76 9.67
N GLY A 185 -1.67 -8.90 9.03
CA GLY A 185 -1.47 -9.06 7.58
C GLY A 185 -2.66 -8.52 6.79
N GLY A 186 -2.47 -8.50 5.49
CA GLY A 186 -3.47 -7.93 4.58
C GLY A 186 -3.41 -6.41 4.47
N ASP A 187 -4.04 -5.91 3.44
CA ASP A 187 -4.23 -4.49 3.17
C ASP A 187 -5.70 -4.24 2.79
N GLN A 188 -6.04 -3.03 2.36
CA GLN A 188 -7.41 -2.70 1.93
C GLN A 188 -7.85 -3.39 0.63
N ASN A 189 -6.95 -4.01 -0.11
CA ASN A 189 -7.21 -4.72 -1.36
C ASN A 189 -7.24 -6.23 -1.17
N THR A 190 -7.02 -6.71 0.04
CA THR A 190 -7.07 -8.12 0.42
C THR A 190 -8.39 -8.45 1.11
N VAL A 191 -8.79 -9.72 1.02
CA VAL A 191 -9.97 -10.23 1.72
C VAL A 191 -9.51 -10.62 3.14
N SER A 192 -9.62 -9.71 4.08
CA SER A 192 -9.25 -9.96 5.47
C SER A 192 -10.33 -9.48 6.42
#